data_388e3400a421b154e46eed3950115b8d
#
_entry.id   388e3400a421b154e46eed3950115b8d
#
_cell.length_a   1.000
_cell.length_b   1.000
_cell.length_c   1.000
_cell.angle_alpha   90.00
_cell.angle_beta   90.00
_cell.angle_gamma   90.00
#
_symmetry.space_group_name_H-M   'P 1'
#
loop_
_entity.id
_entity.type
_entity.pdbx_description
1 polymer ?
#
loop_
_entity_poly.entity_id
_entity_poly.type
_entity_poly.pdbx_seq_one_letter_code
_entity_poly.pdbx_strand_id
1 'polypeptide(L)'
;MRSLPRLRAMPLATFERDGLKAALRRAGLPCEDVEESGPLLWRFDSDDDIPAGFAGLELHGPDALLRSLVTLPPRRRAGVGRAIVAAIEQEARLHNCDAIYLLTPQPDYFARAGYAALRRDAVPDAIRASSQFHSPICAAAAAMVKELD
;
A
#
# COMPACT_ATOMS: atom_id res chain seq x y z
N MET A 1 -16.66 1.76 20.19
CA MET A 1 -15.57 1.79 19.21
C MET A 1 -15.90 0.87 18.03
N ARG A 2 -15.76 1.37 16.84
CA ARG A 2 -16.03 0.56 15.65
C ARG A 2 -14.82 -0.30 15.31
N SER A 3 -15.08 -1.58 15.07
CA SER A 3 -14.07 -2.46 14.50
C SER A 3 -13.87 -2.15 13.03
N LEU A 4 -12.64 -2.35 12.52
CA LEU A 4 -12.39 -2.26 11.10
C LEU A 4 -13.05 -3.42 10.37
N PRO A 5 -13.49 -3.22 9.11
CA PRO A 5 -14.01 -4.33 8.31
C PRO A 5 -12.98 -5.45 8.20
N ARG A 6 -13.48 -6.68 8.17
CA ARG A 6 -12.62 -7.84 7.92
C ARG A 6 -12.38 -7.97 6.42
N LEU A 7 -11.13 -8.12 6.05
CA LEU A 7 -10.73 -8.30 4.66
C LEU A 7 -9.83 -9.51 4.53
N ARG A 8 -9.98 -10.22 3.41
CA ARG A 8 -9.11 -11.33 3.07
C ARG A 8 -8.11 -10.87 2.01
N ALA A 9 -6.84 -11.13 2.27
CA ALA A 9 -5.77 -10.83 1.32
C ALA A 9 -5.67 -11.98 0.32
N MET A 10 -5.92 -11.67 -0.95
CA MET A 10 -5.84 -12.65 -2.03
C MET A 10 -4.69 -12.26 -2.95
N PRO A 11 -3.66 -13.12 -3.11
CA PRO A 11 -2.59 -12.80 -4.03
C PRO A 11 -3.14 -12.46 -5.41
N LEU A 12 -2.63 -11.40 -6.00
CA LEU A 12 -3.13 -10.91 -7.28
C LEU A 12 -2.70 -11.83 -8.41
N ALA A 13 -3.67 -12.32 -9.18
CA ALA A 13 -3.38 -13.11 -10.36
C ALA A 13 -2.94 -12.18 -11.51
N THR A 14 -2.14 -12.71 -12.44
CA THR A 14 -1.61 -11.91 -13.55
C THR A 14 -2.73 -11.25 -14.35
N PHE A 15 -3.84 -11.96 -14.59
CA PHE A 15 -4.95 -11.42 -15.37
C PHE A 15 -5.69 -10.28 -14.67
N GLU A 16 -5.46 -10.10 -13.34
CA GLU A 16 -6.09 -9.04 -12.58
C GLU A 16 -5.30 -7.72 -12.62
N ARG A 17 -4.10 -7.74 -13.19
CA ARG A 17 -3.23 -6.54 -13.20
C ARG A 17 -3.84 -5.37 -13.95
N ASP A 18 -4.57 -5.61 -15.01
CA ASP A 18 -5.24 -4.55 -15.77
C ASP A 18 -6.29 -3.83 -14.92
N GLY A 19 -7.02 -4.58 -14.10
CA GLY A 19 -7.99 -4.00 -13.18
C GLY A 19 -7.33 -3.12 -12.14
N LEU A 20 -6.20 -3.57 -11.59
CA LEU A 20 -5.41 -2.78 -10.66
C LEU A 20 -4.89 -1.49 -11.32
N LYS A 21 -4.32 -1.60 -12.51
CA LYS A 21 -3.84 -0.42 -13.25
C LYS A 21 -4.95 0.61 -13.47
N ALA A 22 -6.14 0.13 -13.88
CA ALA A 22 -7.28 1.03 -14.09
C ALA A 22 -7.70 1.73 -12.80
N ALA A 23 -7.71 1.01 -11.68
CA ALA A 23 -8.06 1.59 -10.38
C ALA A 23 -7.04 2.64 -9.94
N LEU A 24 -5.74 2.34 -10.11
CA LEU A 24 -4.67 3.27 -9.77
C LEU A 24 -4.74 4.53 -10.63
N ARG A 25 -4.97 4.37 -11.93
CA ARG A 25 -5.07 5.50 -12.86
C ARG A 25 -6.23 6.42 -12.47
N ARG A 26 -7.38 5.85 -12.12
CA ARG A 26 -8.53 6.64 -11.67
C ARG A 26 -8.25 7.41 -10.38
N ALA A 27 -7.38 6.85 -9.53
CA ALA A 27 -6.99 7.48 -8.27
C ALA A 27 -5.82 8.47 -8.42
N GLY A 28 -5.27 8.62 -9.62
CA GLY A 28 -4.12 9.50 -9.85
C GLY A 28 -2.82 8.96 -9.31
N LEU A 29 -2.69 7.64 -9.20
CA LEU A 29 -1.51 6.98 -8.66
C LEU A 29 -0.69 6.32 -9.76
N PRO A 30 0.62 6.05 -9.52
CA PRO A 30 1.46 5.37 -10.51
C PRO A 30 0.89 3.99 -10.86
N CYS A 31 0.83 3.66 -12.13
CA CYS A 31 0.32 2.38 -12.59
C CYS A 31 1.27 1.62 -13.53
N GLU A 32 2.31 2.30 -14.06
CA GLU A 32 3.22 1.68 -15.02
C GLU A 32 4.03 0.55 -14.42
N ASP A 33 4.34 0.64 -13.14
CA ASP A 33 5.20 -0.31 -12.44
C ASP A 33 4.45 -1.51 -11.87
N VAL A 34 3.16 -1.66 -12.16
CA VAL A 34 2.39 -2.85 -11.75
C VAL A 34 2.96 -4.12 -12.40
N GLU A 35 3.52 -3.99 -13.60
CA GLU A 35 4.09 -5.14 -14.33
C GLU A 35 5.49 -5.53 -13.85
N GLU A 36 6.12 -4.74 -12.97
CA GLU A 36 7.45 -5.09 -12.46
C GLU A 36 7.41 -6.40 -11.68
N SER A 37 8.46 -7.22 -11.84
CA SER A 37 8.65 -8.39 -11.01
C SER A 37 9.22 -7.95 -9.66
N GLY A 38 8.89 -8.68 -8.61
CA GLY A 38 9.39 -8.41 -7.27
C GLY A 38 8.34 -7.91 -6.29
N PRO A 39 7.57 -6.86 -6.58
CA PRO A 39 6.52 -6.46 -5.65
C PRO A 39 5.47 -7.53 -5.46
N LEU A 40 5.04 -7.71 -4.21
CA LEU A 40 3.92 -8.58 -3.88
C LEU A 40 2.65 -7.75 -3.94
N LEU A 41 1.66 -8.22 -4.69
CA LEU A 41 0.41 -7.51 -4.89
C LEU A 41 -0.76 -8.36 -4.41
N TRP A 42 -1.73 -7.73 -3.76
CA TRP A 42 -2.93 -8.40 -3.26
C TRP A 42 -4.19 -7.65 -3.66
N ARG A 43 -5.25 -8.42 -3.89
CA ARG A 43 -6.61 -7.93 -3.86
C ARG A 43 -7.17 -8.22 -2.47
N PHE A 44 -7.90 -7.28 -1.91
CA PHE A 44 -8.54 -7.45 -0.60
C PHE A 44 -10.04 -7.56 -0.79
N ASP A 45 -10.60 -8.69 -0.35
CA ASP A 45 -12.02 -8.98 -0.48
C ASP A 45 -12.70 -8.88 0.88
N SER A 46 -13.94 -8.36 0.87
CA SER A 46 -14.77 -8.33 2.06
C SER A 46 -15.39 -9.72 2.32
N ASP A 47 -16.06 -9.88 3.47
CA ASP A 47 -16.66 -11.17 3.87
C ASP A 47 -17.70 -11.68 2.87
N ASP A 48 -18.32 -10.80 2.10
CA ASP A 48 -19.28 -11.15 1.07
C ASP A 48 -18.63 -11.40 -0.30
N ASP A 49 -17.32 -11.62 -0.33
CA ASP A 49 -16.54 -11.92 -1.53
C ASP A 49 -16.53 -10.79 -2.57
N ILE A 50 -16.72 -9.55 -2.13
CA ILE A 50 -16.68 -8.39 -3.02
C ILE A 50 -15.32 -7.71 -2.90
N PRO A 51 -14.61 -7.46 -4.01
CA PRO A 51 -13.33 -6.77 -3.94
C PRO A 51 -13.49 -5.38 -3.35
N ALA A 52 -12.66 -5.07 -2.34
CA ALA A 52 -12.69 -3.79 -1.63
C ALA A 52 -11.55 -2.88 -2.05
N GLY A 53 -10.45 -3.45 -2.53
CA GLY A 53 -9.30 -2.66 -2.95
C GLY A 53 -8.08 -3.52 -3.22
N PHE A 54 -6.96 -2.83 -3.43
CA PHE A 54 -5.68 -3.45 -3.73
C PHE A 54 -4.58 -2.78 -2.91
N ALA A 55 -3.50 -3.50 -2.66
CA ALA A 55 -2.26 -2.94 -2.12
C ALA A 55 -1.10 -3.87 -2.41
N GLY A 56 0.11 -3.37 -2.28
CA GLY A 56 1.31 -4.15 -2.51
C GLY A 56 2.44 -3.80 -1.56
N LEU A 57 3.42 -4.68 -1.50
CA LEU A 57 4.65 -4.49 -0.74
C LEU A 57 5.85 -4.79 -1.63
N GLU A 58 6.86 -3.93 -1.56
CA GLU A 58 8.21 -4.26 -2.00
C GLU A 58 9.01 -4.65 -0.77
N LEU A 59 9.62 -5.81 -0.80
CA LEU A 59 10.40 -6.32 0.34
C LEU A 59 11.88 -6.02 0.12
N HIS A 60 12.51 -5.38 1.10
CA HIS A 60 13.92 -5.02 1.07
C HIS A 60 14.56 -5.37 2.42
N GLY A 61 14.74 -6.69 2.67
CA GLY A 61 15.23 -7.17 3.94
C GLY A 61 14.22 -6.90 5.06
N PRO A 62 14.62 -6.19 6.13
CA PRO A 62 13.69 -5.90 7.24
C PRO A 62 12.71 -4.77 6.93
N ASP A 63 12.89 -4.09 5.81
CA ASP A 63 12.08 -2.93 5.45
C ASP A 63 11.17 -3.26 4.27
N ALA A 64 9.94 -2.75 4.30
CA ALA A 64 9.01 -2.92 3.21
C ALA A 64 8.51 -1.54 2.75
N LEU A 65 8.19 -1.44 1.47
CA LEU A 65 7.54 -0.26 0.92
C LEU A 65 6.11 -0.63 0.56
N LEU A 66 5.15 0.01 1.22
CA LEU A 66 3.73 -0.10 0.88
C LEU A 66 3.48 0.73 -0.38
N ARG A 67 2.85 0.11 -1.37
CA ARG A 67 2.58 0.76 -2.65
C ARG A 67 1.25 0.30 -3.21
N SER A 68 0.77 1.00 -4.23
CA SER A 68 -0.40 0.60 -5.01
C SER A 68 -1.67 0.44 -4.16
N LEU A 69 -1.78 1.22 -3.08
CA LEU A 69 -2.94 1.18 -2.21
C LEU A 69 -4.09 1.96 -2.85
N VAL A 70 -5.18 1.27 -3.12
CA VAL A 70 -6.36 1.89 -3.69
C VAL A 70 -7.61 1.16 -3.22
N THR A 71 -8.66 1.93 -2.87
CA THR A 71 -9.97 1.37 -2.53
C THR A 71 -10.88 1.43 -3.75
N LEU A 72 -11.80 0.46 -3.85
CA LEU A 72 -12.71 0.36 -4.99
C LEU A 72 -14.10 0.89 -4.62
N PRO A 73 -14.78 1.62 -5.55
CA PRO A 73 -16.19 1.92 -5.36
C PRO A 73 -17.01 0.63 -5.53
N PRO A 74 -18.11 0.45 -4.83
CA PRO A 74 -18.71 1.33 -3.82
C PRO A 74 -18.12 1.14 -2.42
N ARG A 75 -16.99 0.47 -2.28
CA ARG A 75 -16.40 0.13 -0.99
C ARG A 75 -15.59 1.28 -0.37
N ARG A 76 -15.59 2.46 -0.98
CA ARG A 76 -14.90 3.65 -0.46
C ARG A 76 -15.70 4.23 0.70
N ARG A 77 -15.66 3.54 1.84
CA ARG A 77 -16.30 3.99 3.07
C ARG A 77 -15.27 4.19 4.15
N ALA A 78 -15.72 4.85 5.23
CA ALA A 78 -14.88 4.98 6.41
C ALA A 78 -14.44 3.58 6.88
N GLY A 79 -13.15 3.42 7.09
CA GLY A 79 -12.57 2.20 7.62
C GLY A 79 -12.06 1.20 6.60
N VAL A 80 -12.48 1.26 5.32
CA VAL A 80 -12.03 0.28 4.32
C VAL A 80 -10.53 0.47 4.04
N GLY A 81 -10.08 1.69 3.76
CA GLY A 81 -8.67 1.95 3.53
C GLY A 81 -7.81 1.57 4.73
N ARG A 82 -8.29 1.90 5.94
CA ARG A 82 -7.59 1.54 7.17
C ARG A 82 -7.51 0.02 7.35
N ALA A 83 -8.58 -0.69 6.95
CA ALA A 83 -8.60 -2.15 7.02
C ALA A 83 -7.58 -2.76 6.05
N ILE A 84 -7.44 -2.18 4.85
CA ILE A 84 -6.42 -2.63 3.89
C ILE A 84 -5.03 -2.39 4.45
N VAL A 85 -4.77 -1.22 5.03
CA VAL A 85 -3.48 -0.92 5.65
C VAL A 85 -3.18 -1.92 6.77
N ALA A 86 -4.16 -2.20 7.64
CA ALA A 86 -3.98 -3.17 8.73
C ALA A 86 -3.67 -4.57 8.18
N ALA A 87 -4.35 -4.99 7.11
CA ALA A 87 -4.12 -6.29 6.50
C ALA A 87 -2.72 -6.37 5.86
N ILE A 88 -2.28 -5.29 5.22
CA ILE A 88 -0.94 -5.25 4.62
C ILE A 88 0.16 -5.26 5.69
N GLU A 89 -0.08 -4.61 6.83
CA GLU A 89 0.86 -4.67 7.97
C GLU A 89 1.00 -6.10 8.47
N GLN A 90 -0.09 -6.85 8.50
CA GLN A 90 -0.03 -8.25 8.89
C GLN A 90 0.78 -9.07 7.89
N GLU A 91 0.61 -8.81 6.58
CA GLU A 91 1.41 -9.47 5.56
C GLU A 91 2.91 -9.14 5.71
N ALA A 92 3.23 -7.89 6.03
CA ALA A 92 4.61 -7.49 6.26
C ALA A 92 5.21 -8.24 7.46
N ARG A 93 4.44 -8.40 8.54
CA ARG A 93 4.88 -9.18 9.70
C ARG A 93 5.13 -10.64 9.34
N LEU A 94 4.27 -11.22 8.52
CA LEU A 94 4.44 -12.60 8.06
C LEU A 94 5.70 -12.77 7.22
N HIS A 95 6.18 -11.70 6.59
CA HIS A 95 7.44 -11.69 5.84
C HIS A 95 8.62 -11.20 6.67
N ASN A 96 8.46 -11.11 7.99
CA ASN A 96 9.52 -10.73 8.94
C ASN A 96 10.04 -9.31 8.72
N CYS A 97 9.18 -8.40 8.29
CA CYS A 97 9.55 -7.00 8.17
C CYS A 97 9.44 -6.29 9.51
N ASP A 98 10.37 -5.37 9.77
CA ASP A 98 10.41 -4.57 10.99
C ASP A 98 9.74 -3.22 10.80
N ALA A 99 9.68 -2.72 9.57
CA ALA A 99 9.14 -1.38 9.29
C ALA A 99 8.50 -1.33 7.91
N ILE A 100 7.49 -0.47 7.79
CA ILE A 100 6.85 -0.16 6.50
C ILE A 100 7.07 1.31 6.19
N TYR A 101 7.55 1.59 4.98
CA TYR A 101 7.69 2.93 4.43
C TYR A 101 6.63 3.14 3.35
N LEU A 102 6.26 4.39 3.12
CA LEU A 102 5.33 4.73 2.04
C LEU A 102 5.52 6.18 1.59
N LEU A 103 4.99 6.48 0.41
CA LEU A 103 4.85 7.85 -0.09
C LEU A 103 3.36 8.16 -0.22
N THR A 104 2.95 9.32 0.26
CA THR A 104 1.53 9.69 0.25
C THR A 104 1.31 11.19 0.06
N PRO A 105 0.27 11.58 -0.72
CA PRO A 105 -0.20 12.97 -0.72
C PRO A 105 -1.12 13.27 0.46
N GLN A 106 -1.41 12.29 1.33
CA GLN A 106 -2.34 12.42 2.45
C GLN A 106 -1.69 12.01 3.76
N PRO A 107 -0.68 12.77 4.24
CA PRO A 107 0.05 12.37 5.45
C PRO A 107 -0.83 12.29 6.70
N ASP A 108 -1.86 13.13 6.82
CA ASP A 108 -2.73 13.09 7.99
C ASP A 108 -3.49 11.77 8.11
N TYR A 109 -3.89 11.21 6.97
CA TYR A 109 -4.57 9.92 6.93
C TYR A 109 -3.69 8.82 7.52
N PHE A 110 -2.42 8.77 7.11
CA PHE A 110 -1.50 7.74 7.58
C PHE A 110 -0.97 8.03 8.99
N ALA A 111 -0.90 9.31 9.39
CA ALA A 111 -0.55 9.64 10.77
C ALA A 111 -1.54 9.01 11.75
N ARG A 112 -2.83 9.00 11.40
CA ARG A 112 -3.85 8.35 12.25
C ARG A 112 -3.69 6.84 12.31
N ALA A 113 -3.01 6.25 11.33
CA ALA A 113 -2.71 4.83 11.31
C ALA A 113 -1.39 4.48 12.01
N GLY A 114 -0.72 5.46 12.60
CA GLY A 114 0.52 5.25 13.35
C GLY A 114 1.79 5.51 12.56
N TYR A 115 1.70 6.09 11.36
CA TYR A 115 2.87 6.43 10.55
C TYR A 115 3.38 7.82 10.92
N ALA A 116 4.69 7.97 10.86
CA ALA A 116 5.35 9.25 11.13
C ALA A 116 6.06 9.74 9.86
N ALA A 117 6.00 11.05 9.62
CA ALA A 117 6.70 11.65 8.49
C ALA A 117 8.20 11.62 8.72
N LEU A 118 8.95 11.44 7.63
CA LEU A 118 10.41 11.55 7.68
C LEU A 118 10.89 12.19 6.37
N ARG A 119 12.11 12.71 6.40
CA ARG A 119 12.73 13.27 5.20
C ARG A 119 13.02 12.14 4.21
N ARG A 120 12.91 12.44 2.93
CA ARG A 120 13.20 11.44 1.89
C ARG A 120 14.64 10.93 1.99
N ASP A 121 15.58 11.79 2.36
CA ASP A 121 16.98 11.39 2.50
C ASP A 121 17.24 10.51 3.73
N ALA A 122 16.27 10.40 4.64
CA ALA A 122 16.35 9.50 5.78
C ALA A 122 15.76 8.11 5.49
N VAL A 123 15.12 7.93 4.34
CA VAL A 123 14.59 6.64 3.91
C VAL A 123 15.76 5.73 3.50
N PRO A 124 15.75 4.44 3.86
CA PRO A 124 16.82 3.52 3.46
C PRO A 124 17.06 3.52 1.94
N ASP A 125 18.32 3.39 1.54
CA ASP A 125 18.72 3.46 0.13
C ASP A 125 17.96 2.45 -0.74
N ALA A 126 17.77 1.24 -0.24
CA ALA A 126 17.07 0.19 -0.99
C ALA A 126 15.63 0.59 -1.29
N ILE A 127 14.96 1.25 -0.33
CA ILE A 127 13.59 1.74 -0.52
C ILE A 127 13.60 2.91 -1.51
N ARG A 128 14.55 3.85 -1.38
CA ARG A 128 14.63 5.01 -2.28
C ARG A 128 14.92 4.62 -3.73
N ALA A 129 15.50 3.46 -3.96
CA ALA A 129 15.75 2.96 -5.31
C ALA A 129 14.49 2.46 -6.01
N SER A 130 13.37 2.35 -5.30
CA SER A 130 12.10 1.92 -5.88
C SER A 130 11.62 2.89 -6.95
N SER A 131 10.95 2.35 -7.97
CA SER A 131 10.30 3.16 -9.01
C SER A 131 9.30 4.15 -8.44
N GLN A 132 8.70 3.85 -7.28
CA GLN A 132 7.76 4.78 -6.61
C GLN A 132 8.42 6.12 -6.28
N PHE A 133 9.71 6.10 -5.88
CA PHE A 133 10.44 7.32 -5.55
C PHE A 133 10.87 8.11 -6.78
N HIS A 134 10.83 7.49 -7.97
CA HIS A 134 11.22 8.13 -9.23
C HIS A 134 10.02 8.51 -10.08
N SER A 135 8.80 8.19 -9.65
CA SER A 135 7.59 8.54 -10.37
C SER A 135 7.29 10.04 -10.22
N PRO A 136 7.03 10.76 -11.33
CA PRO A 136 6.62 12.17 -11.25
C PRO A 136 5.34 12.37 -10.42
N ILE A 137 4.45 11.39 -10.41
CA ILE A 137 3.22 11.45 -9.62
C ILE A 137 3.54 11.52 -8.12
N CYS A 138 4.62 10.89 -7.69
CA CYS A 138 5.02 10.84 -6.29
C CYS A 138 6.01 11.94 -5.90
N ALA A 139 6.36 12.86 -6.81
CA ALA A 139 7.42 13.84 -6.56
C ALA A 139 7.14 14.72 -5.36
N ALA A 140 5.89 15.11 -5.14
CA ALA A 140 5.49 15.97 -4.02
C ALA A 140 4.93 15.20 -2.83
N ALA A 141 4.92 13.87 -2.89
CA ALA A 141 4.35 13.05 -1.81
C ALA A 141 5.26 13.04 -0.59
N ALA A 142 4.66 12.97 0.59
CA ALA A 142 5.38 12.86 1.84
C ALA A 142 5.86 11.43 2.06
N ALA A 143 7.09 11.26 2.54
CA ALA A 143 7.59 9.96 2.97
C ALA A 143 7.19 9.72 4.42
N MET A 144 6.74 8.52 4.73
CA MET A 144 6.31 8.14 6.07
C MET A 144 6.79 6.74 6.42
N VAL A 145 6.88 6.45 7.71
CA VAL A 145 7.34 5.17 8.21
C VAL A 145 6.55 4.74 9.43
N LYS A 146 6.31 3.44 9.57
CA LYS A 146 5.79 2.84 10.79
C LYS A 146 6.63 1.64 11.15
N GLU A 147 7.13 1.61 12.38
CA GLU A 147 7.80 0.44 12.92
C GLU A 147 6.75 -0.58 13.34
N LEU A 148 6.97 -1.84 13.00
CA LEU A 148 6.06 -2.94 13.34
C LEU A 148 6.51 -3.61 14.61
N ASP A 149 5.55 -3.97 15.44
CA ASP A 149 5.78 -4.69 16.70
C ASP A 149 5.71 -6.21 16.52
#